data_8926bac021afad152bbae0f165c173ad
#
_entry.id   8926bac021afad152bbae0f165c173ad
#
_cell.length_a   1.000
_cell.length_b   1.000
_cell.length_c   1.000
_cell.angle_alpha   90.00
_cell.angle_beta   90.00
_cell.angle_gamma   90.00
#
_symmetry.space_group_name_H-M   'P 1'
#
loop_
_entity.id
_entity.type
_entity.pdbx_description
1 polymer ?
#
loop_
_entity_poly.entity_id
_entity_poly.type
_entity_poly.pdbx_seq_one_letter_code
_entity_poly.pdbx_strand_id
1 'polypeptide(L)'
;MTLARSVVVPGMLTEYGAFADLLSDLSPEQWETPSRCDGWRVADVAAHVVGQLTDVTALRLDGLGTPEVTTRQVDERRGRTAGELADELRTSTKAAAALAEAFDDHAFNAEGPQGGGQTLGAGLEALWFDTYLHADDILSALGGSVATREGLAPSVSHISDVRTGEGAVPATIRLGGLDEFVVSGGDGGRVIEGDPMQFILVSTGRADPAGMGLGPEINIYR
;
A
#
# COMPACT_ATOMS: atom_id res chain seq x y z
N MET A 1 -9.88 1.81 -11.40
CA MET A 1 -9.26 2.56 -12.56
C MET A 1 -7.97 3.18 -12.04
N THR A 2 -6.84 2.63 -12.45
CA THR A 2 -5.51 3.07 -12.02
C THR A 2 -5.28 4.56 -12.33
N LEU A 3 -4.64 5.28 -11.43
CA LEU A 3 -4.25 6.68 -11.63
C LEU A 3 -3.20 6.80 -12.75
N ALA A 4 -3.03 8.02 -13.29
CA ALA A 4 -2.05 8.26 -14.35
C ALA A 4 -0.61 7.97 -13.90
N ARG A 5 0.23 7.44 -14.81
CA ARG A 5 1.65 7.17 -14.55
C ARG A 5 2.40 8.38 -13.97
N SER A 6 2.09 9.58 -14.46
CA SER A 6 2.68 10.84 -13.97
C SER A 6 2.32 11.18 -12.53
N VAL A 7 1.35 10.50 -11.95
CA VAL A 7 0.95 10.59 -10.53
C VAL A 7 1.53 9.42 -9.74
N VAL A 8 1.33 8.20 -10.22
CA VAL A 8 1.69 6.97 -9.49
C VAL A 8 3.19 6.85 -9.29
N VAL A 9 3.98 6.99 -10.35
CA VAL A 9 5.44 6.77 -10.25
C VAL A 9 6.11 7.76 -9.29
N PRO A 10 5.98 9.09 -9.46
CA PRO A 10 6.63 10.01 -8.53
C PRO A 10 6.05 9.95 -7.11
N GLY A 11 4.74 9.71 -6.95
CA GLY A 11 4.10 9.58 -5.65
C GLY A 11 4.60 8.37 -4.87
N MET A 12 4.65 7.20 -5.50
CA MET A 12 5.19 5.97 -4.92
C MET A 12 6.66 6.15 -4.48
N LEU A 13 7.50 6.74 -5.32
CA LEU A 13 8.91 6.97 -4.98
C LEU A 13 9.07 7.95 -3.82
N THR A 14 8.22 8.98 -3.76
CA THR A 14 8.19 9.94 -2.63
C THR A 14 7.77 9.24 -1.34
N GLU A 15 6.76 8.36 -1.39
CA GLU A 15 6.29 7.60 -0.23
C GLU A 15 7.37 6.68 0.32
N TYR A 16 8.10 5.96 -0.53
CA TYR A 16 9.24 5.15 -0.08
C TYR A 16 10.36 6.00 0.54
N GLY A 17 10.60 7.20 0.01
CA GLY A 17 11.53 8.16 0.61
C GLY A 17 11.09 8.57 2.01
N ALA A 18 9.83 8.97 2.18
CA ALA A 18 9.25 9.35 3.46
C ALA A 18 9.25 8.16 4.46
N PHE A 19 8.99 6.95 3.99
CA PHE A 19 9.07 5.75 4.82
C PHE A 19 10.51 5.49 5.30
N ALA A 20 11.51 5.64 4.44
CA ALA A 20 12.92 5.51 4.83
C ALA A 20 13.34 6.56 5.87
N ASP A 21 12.82 7.79 5.76
CA ASP A 21 13.05 8.84 6.74
C ASP A 21 12.37 8.52 8.07
N LEU A 22 11.11 8.05 8.04
CA LEU A 22 10.41 7.54 9.22
C LEU A 22 11.24 6.48 9.94
N LEU A 23 11.78 5.47 9.22
CA LEU A 23 12.62 4.44 9.84
C LEU A 23 13.87 5.03 10.49
N SER A 24 14.51 6.01 9.85
CA SER A 24 15.74 6.63 10.38
C SER A 24 15.54 7.38 11.69
N ASP A 25 14.31 7.84 11.96
CA ASP A 25 13.96 8.61 13.16
C ASP A 25 13.51 7.72 14.34
N LEU A 26 13.38 6.39 14.14
CA LEU A 26 12.91 5.47 15.17
C LEU A 26 14.00 5.16 16.21
N SER A 27 13.65 5.26 17.49
CA SER A 27 14.49 4.77 18.59
C SER A 27 14.48 3.23 18.65
N PRO A 28 15.49 2.62 19.31
CA PRO A 28 15.51 1.17 19.53
C PRO A 28 14.26 0.65 20.27
N GLU A 29 13.70 1.41 21.20
CA GLU A 29 12.49 1.06 21.93
C GLU A 29 11.25 1.09 21.03
N GLN A 30 11.14 2.11 20.16
CA GLN A 30 10.05 2.23 19.18
C GLN A 30 10.11 1.10 18.15
N TRP A 31 11.31 0.66 17.78
CA TRP A 31 11.55 -0.45 16.86
C TRP A 31 10.93 -1.78 17.34
N GLU A 32 10.93 -1.99 18.66
CA GLU A 32 10.40 -3.20 19.29
C GLU A 32 8.91 -3.11 19.67
N THR A 33 8.26 -1.95 19.43
CA THR A 33 6.86 -1.73 19.77
C THR A 33 5.95 -2.67 18.96
N PRO A 34 4.98 -3.37 19.59
CA PRO A 34 3.96 -4.12 18.87
C PRO A 34 3.14 -3.21 17.95
N SER A 35 2.92 -3.62 16.71
CA SER A 35 2.04 -2.93 15.79
C SER A 35 0.60 -3.48 15.84
N ARG A 36 -0.32 -2.87 15.11
CA ARG A 36 -1.67 -3.41 14.93
C ARG A 36 -1.77 -4.52 13.86
N CYS A 37 -0.66 -4.83 13.18
CA CYS A 37 -0.56 -6.01 12.33
C CYS A 37 -0.32 -7.23 13.23
N ASP A 38 -1.25 -8.18 13.24
CA ASP A 38 -1.23 -9.33 14.15
C ASP A 38 0.11 -10.07 14.17
N GLY A 39 0.73 -10.16 15.36
CA GLY A 39 2.00 -10.84 15.57
C GLY A 39 3.24 -10.07 15.12
N TRP A 40 3.09 -8.83 14.63
CA TRP A 40 4.21 -8.01 14.12
C TRP A 40 4.52 -6.82 15.02
N ARG A 41 5.82 -6.57 15.21
CA ARG A 41 6.35 -5.31 15.75
C ARG A 41 6.56 -4.31 14.63
N VAL A 42 6.88 -3.08 14.98
CA VAL A 42 7.32 -2.03 14.02
C VAL A 42 8.44 -2.53 13.12
N ALA A 43 9.42 -3.26 13.70
CA ALA A 43 10.52 -3.89 12.95
C ALA A 43 10.04 -4.84 11.86
N ASP A 44 9.03 -5.65 12.13
CA ASP A 44 8.52 -6.66 11.20
C ASP A 44 7.73 -6.00 10.05
N VAL A 45 6.93 -4.94 10.36
CA VAL A 45 6.25 -4.11 9.36
C VAL A 45 7.26 -3.44 8.42
N ALA A 46 8.32 -2.84 8.98
CA ALA A 46 9.38 -2.22 8.19
C ALA A 46 10.11 -3.24 7.32
N ALA A 47 10.43 -4.41 7.86
CA ALA A 47 11.09 -5.50 7.13
C ALA A 47 10.28 -5.98 5.93
N HIS A 48 8.95 -6.06 6.06
CA HIS A 48 8.04 -6.38 4.97
C HIS A 48 8.10 -5.33 3.85
N VAL A 49 7.88 -4.06 4.16
CA VAL A 49 7.88 -2.97 3.16
C VAL A 49 9.21 -2.88 2.41
N VAL A 50 10.33 -2.94 3.14
CA VAL A 50 11.67 -2.94 2.54
C VAL A 50 11.86 -4.18 1.66
N GLY A 51 11.44 -5.35 2.15
CA GLY A 51 11.52 -6.61 1.44
C GLY A 51 10.74 -6.61 0.13
N GLN A 52 9.55 -6.07 0.16
CA GLN A 52 8.68 -5.97 -1.00
C GLN A 52 9.34 -5.15 -2.13
N LEU A 53 9.84 -3.94 -1.84
CA LEU A 53 10.50 -3.13 -2.86
C LEU A 53 11.82 -3.75 -3.34
N THR A 54 12.57 -4.38 -2.44
CA THR A 54 13.81 -5.11 -2.81
C THR A 54 13.50 -6.27 -3.76
N ASP A 55 12.42 -7.03 -3.51
CA ASP A 55 11.99 -8.11 -4.39
C ASP A 55 11.58 -7.58 -5.77
N VAL A 56 10.79 -6.50 -5.80
CA VAL A 56 10.35 -5.88 -7.06
C VAL A 56 11.55 -5.40 -7.88
N THR A 57 12.50 -4.71 -7.26
CA THR A 57 13.68 -4.20 -7.98
C THR A 57 14.67 -5.28 -8.39
N ALA A 58 14.66 -6.42 -7.71
CA ALA A 58 15.39 -7.62 -8.09
C ALA A 58 14.64 -8.54 -9.05
N LEU A 59 13.42 -8.14 -9.50
CA LEU A 59 12.52 -8.91 -10.36
C LEU A 59 12.13 -10.28 -9.76
N ARG A 60 12.09 -10.38 -8.44
CA ARG A 60 11.58 -11.54 -7.70
C ARG A 60 10.08 -11.40 -7.48
N LEU A 61 9.28 -11.58 -8.52
CA LEU A 61 7.86 -11.25 -8.52
C LEU A 61 6.94 -12.43 -8.22
N ASP A 62 7.46 -13.66 -8.26
CA ASP A 62 6.68 -14.88 -8.03
C ASP A 62 6.13 -14.90 -6.61
N GLY A 63 4.81 -15.00 -6.48
CA GLY A 63 4.10 -15.04 -5.21
C GLY A 63 4.16 -13.75 -4.39
N LEU A 64 4.55 -12.62 -4.98
CA LEU A 64 4.55 -11.32 -4.30
C LEU A 64 3.15 -11.02 -3.74
N GLY A 65 3.07 -10.66 -2.45
CA GLY A 65 1.82 -10.45 -1.73
C GLY A 65 1.24 -11.72 -1.06
N THR A 66 1.82 -12.91 -1.29
CA THR A 66 1.41 -14.11 -0.54
C THR A 66 1.98 -14.14 0.88
N PRO A 67 1.32 -14.82 1.84
CA PRO A 67 1.82 -14.96 3.20
C PRO A 67 3.24 -15.57 3.27
N GLU A 68 3.57 -16.50 2.37
CA GLU A 68 4.87 -17.16 2.32
C GLU A 68 5.98 -16.16 1.96
N VAL A 69 5.75 -15.34 0.92
CA VAL A 69 6.72 -14.32 0.49
C VAL A 69 6.83 -13.22 1.54
N THR A 70 5.72 -12.77 2.12
CA THR A 70 5.69 -11.79 3.20
C THR A 70 6.50 -12.28 4.42
N THR A 71 6.29 -13.53 4.84
CA THR A 71 7.06 -14.14 5.95
C THR A 71 8.55 -14.18 5.61
N ARG A 72 8.92 -14.61 4.41
CA ARG A 72 10.31 -14.61 3.96
C ARG A 72 10.94 -13.21 3.99
N GLN A 73 10.22 -12.18 3.53
CA GLN A 73 10.71 -10.79 3.55
C GLN A 73 11.06 -10.33 4.96
N VAL A 74 10.20 -10.66 5.94
CA VAL A 74 10.44 -10.37 7.36
C VAL A 74 11.62 -11.17 7.90
N ASP A 75 11.66 -12.49 7.65
CA ASP A 75 12.71 -13.37 8.18
C ASP A 75 14.11 -13.03 7.64
N GLU A 76 14.22 -12.67 6.36
CA GLU A 76 15.49 -12.24 5.73
C GLU A 76 16.07 -10.97 6.38
N ARG A 77 15.23 -10.16 7.06
CA ARG A 77 15.61 -8.89 7.69
C ARG A 77 15.59 -8.93 9.21
N ARG A 78 15.32 -10.11 9.78
CA ARG A 78 15.24 -10.29 11.24
C ARG A 78 16.57 -9.90 11.90
N GLY A 79 16.48 -9.07 12.94
CA GLY A 79 17.64 -8.59 13.70
C GLY A 79 18.39 -7.42 13.08
N ARG A 80 17.92 -6.89 11.94
CA ARG A 80 18.47 -5.65 11.37
C ARG A 80 17.92 -4.42 12.12
N THR A 81 18.73 -3.38 12.14
CA THR A 81 18.36 -2.09 12.74
C THR A 81 17.50 -1.26 11.80
N ALA A 82 16.79 -0.28 12.36
CA ALA A 82 15.99 0.69 11.59
C ALA A 82 16.83 1.43 10.55
N GLY A 83 18.06 1.87 10.92
CA GLY A 83 18.99 2.52 10.01
C GLY A 83 19.43 1.63 8.84
N GLU A 84 19.75 0.36 9.09
CA GLU A 84 20.11 -0.58 8.02
C GLU A 84 18.96 -0.83 7.04
N LEU A 85 17.73 -0.90 7.53
CA LEU A 85 16.55 -1.05 6.67
C LEU A 85 16.24 0.24 5.90
N ALA A 86 16.41 1.42 6.52
CA ALA A 86 16.28 2.71 5.83
C ALA A 86 17.27 2.82 4.66
N ASP A 87 18.54 2.42 4.84
CA ASP A 87 19.56 2.46 3.79
C ASP A 87 19.29 1.45 2.67
N GLU A 88 18.81 0.25 3.01
CA GLU A 88 18.36 -0.75 2.02
C GLU A 88 17.19 -0.17 1.20
N LEU A 89 16.19 0.43 1.87
CA LEU A 89 15.04 1.01 1.20
C LEU A 89 15.45 2.15 0.26
N ARG A 90 16.32 3.07 0.69
CA ARG A 90 16.85 4.13 -0.18
C ARG A 90 17.56 3.58 -1.41
N THR A 91 18.29 2.47 -1.25
CA THR A 91 18.96 1.79 -2.37
C THR A 91 17.94 1.19 -3.34
N SER A 92 16.93 0.49 -2.83
CA SER A 92 15.85 -0.09 -3.63
C SER A 92 14.99 0.99 -4.30
N THR A 93 14.74 2.12 -3.63
CA THR A 93 14.00 3.26 -4.22
C THR A 93 14.74 3.86 -5.42
N LYS A 94 16.08 3.99 -5.34
CA LYS A 94 16.88 4.44 -6.50
C LYS A 94 16.82 3.44 -7.66
N ALA A 95 16.86 2.14 -7.37
CA ALA A 95 16.72 1.10 -8.38
C ALA A 95 15.31 1.12 -9.01
N ALA A 96 14.27 1.30 -8.20
CA ALA A 96 12.89 1.44 -8.68
C ALA A 96 12.71 2.66 -9.59
N ALA A 97 13.31 3.81 -9.24
CA ALA A 97 13.30 5.00 -10.09
C ALA A 97 13.95 4.74 -11.45
N ALA A 98 15.12 4.08 -11.47
CA ALA A 98 15.80 3.73 -12.71
C ALA A 98 14.99 2.73 -13.58
N LEU A 99 14.31 1.78 -12.96
CA LEU A 99 13.40 0.87 -13.66
C LEU A 99 12.20 1.62 -14.23
N ALA A 100 11.62 2.56 -13.48
CA ALA A 100 10.46 3.33 -13.92
C ALA A 100 10.76 4.25 -15.12
N GLU A 101 12.01 4.69 -15.30
CA GLU A 101 12.45 5.43 -16.49
C GLU A 101 12.40 4.59 -17.78
N ALA A 102 12.49 3.26 -17.67
CA ALA A 102 12.42 2.34 -18.80
C ALA A 102 10.99 2.07 -19.29
N PHE A 103 9.96 2.49 -18.57
CA PHE A 103 8.55 2.27 -18.90
C PHE A 103 7.90 3.56 -19.42
N ASP A 104 7.30 3.49 -20.59
CA ASP A 104 6.41 4.52 -21.11
C ASP A 104 4.94 4.30 -20.64
N ASP A 105 4.05 5.19 -21.04
CA ASP A 105 2.62 5.09 -20.68
C ASP A 105 1.96 3.84 -21.31
N HIS A 106 2.48 3.34 -22.43
CA HIS A 106 1.97 2.10 -23.03
C HIS A 106 2.32 0.90 -22.14
N ALA A 107 3.57 0.77 -21.73
CA ALA A 107 4.01 -0.30 -20.81
C ALA A 107 3.32 -0.20 -19.46
N PHE A 108 3.09 1.00 -18.93
CA PHE A 108 2.37 1.23 -17.67
C PHE A 108 0.93 0.71 -17.71
N ASN A 109 0.25 0.83 -18.86
CA ASN A 109 -1.12 0.36 -19.04
C ASN A 109 -1.22 -1.08 -19.60
N ALA A 110 -0.10 -1.71 -19.94
CA ALA A 110 -0.06 -3.11 -20.36
C ALA A 110 -0.16 -4.05 -19.17
N GLU A 111 -0.50 -5.32 -19.44
CA GLU A 111 -0.50 -6.37 -18.43
C GLU A 111 0.88 -6.47 -17.75
N GLY A 112 0.85 -6.45 -16.43
CA GLY A 112 2.05 -6.53 -15.61
C GLY A 112 2.66 -7.93 -15.58
N PRO A 113 3.90 -8.06 -15.11
CA PRO A 113 4.65 -9.33 -15.14
C PRO A 113 4.06 -10.44 -14.26
N GLN A 114 3.15 -10.11 -13.34
CA GLN A 114 2.44 -11.10 -12.51
C GLN A 114 1.26 -11.75 -13.26
N GLY A 115 0.86 -11.22 -14.40
CA GLY A 115 -0.29 -11.72 -15.15
C GLY A 115 -1.63 -11.45 -14.45
N GLY A 116 -2.66 -12.24 -14.83
CA GLY A 116 -3.98 -12.14 -14.19
C GLY A 116 -4.79 -10.92 -14.59
N GLY A 117 -4.38 -10.21 -15.65
CA GLY A 117 -5.08 -9.03 -16.16
C GLY A 117 -4.79 -7.74 -15.40
N GLN A 118 -3.94 -7.77 -14.38
CA GLN A 118 -3.49 -6.55 -13.71
C GLN A 118 -2.44 -5.82 -14.56
N THR A 119 -2.60 -4.50 -14.70
CA THR A 119 -1.59 -3.68 -15.39
C THR A 119 -0.37 -3.44 -14.51
N LEU A 120 0.77 -3.11 -15.14
CA LEU A 120 1.96 -2.65 -14.40
C LEU A 120 1.63 -1.47 -13.49
N GLY A 121 0.84 -0.51 -13.99
CA GLY A 121 0.40 0.64 -13.20
C GLY A 121 -0.39 0.28 -11.95
N ALA A 122 -1.31 -0.69 -12.05
CA ALA A 122 -2.06 -1.18 -10.89
C ALA A 122 -1.14 -1.83 -9.85
N GLY A 123 -0.10 -2.55 -10.29
CA GLY A 123 0.92 -3.09 -9.39
C GLY A 123 1.73 -2.01 -8.67
N LEU A 124 2.12 -0.95 -9.38
CA LEU A 124 2.83 0.18 -8.76
C LEU A 124 1.93 0.98 -7.80
N GLU A 125 0.65 1.12 -8.12
CA GLU A 125 -0.34 1.75 -7.23
C GLU A 125 -0.55 0.92 -5.96
N ALA A 126 -0.59 -0.41 -6.09
CA ALA A 126 -0.64 -1.32 -4.95
C ALA A 126 0.58 -1.18 -4.02
N LEU A 127 1.79 -1.02 -4.57
CA LEU A 127 3.01 -0.77 -3.78
C LEU A 127 2.93 0.57 -3.03
N TRP A 128 2.40 1.60 -3.65
CA TRP A 128 2.20 2.89 -2.99
C TRP A 128 1.19 2.78 -1.84
N PHE A 129 0.03 2.18 -2.12
CA PHE A 129 -0.99 1.89 -1.10
C PHE A 129 -0.41 1.13 0.10
N ASP A 130 0.32 0.05 -0.16
CA ASP A 130 0.86 -0.81 0.90
C ASP A 130 1.86 -0.05 1.79
N THR A 131 2.76 0.72 1.15
CA THR A 131 3.74 1.55 1.87
C THR A 131 3.07 2.62 2.72
N TYR A 132 2.07 3.32 2.17
CA TYR A 132 1.31 4.35 2.87
C TYR A 132 0.55 3.80 4.09
N LEU A 133 -0.10 2.64 3.90
CA LEU A 133 -0.85 1.97 4.96
C LEU A 133 0.06 1.47 6.08
N HIS A 134 1.21 0.92 5.73
CA HIS A 134 2.19 0.44 6.71
C HIS A 134 2.95 1.58 7.41
N ALA A 135 3.10 2.74 6.78
CA ALA A 135 3.54 3.95 7.49
C ALA A 135 2.55 4.33 8.59
N ASP A 136 1.24 4.27 8.32
CA ASP A 136 0.20 4.51 9.33
C ASP A 136 0.17 3.41 10.40
N ASP A 137 0.44 2.15 10.07
CA ASP A 137 0.55 1.06 11.05
C ASP A 137 1.69 1.31 12.05
N ILE A 138 2.85 1.77 11.58
CA ILE A 138 3.99 2.14 12.43
C ILE A 138 3.64 3.35 13.28
N LEU A 139 3.17 4.43 12.67
CA LEU A 139 2.85 5.66 13.39
C LEU A 139 1.74 5.45 14.43
N SER A 140 0.72 4.65 14.11
CA SER A 140 -0.35 4.29 15.06
C SER A 140 0.18 3.54 16.27
N ALA A 141 1.14 2.62 16.10
CA ALA A 141 1.81 1.94 17.21
C ALA A 141 2.55 2.91 18.15
N LEU A 142 2.97 4.06 17.60
CA LEU A 142 3.69 5.11 18.34
C LEU A 142 2.77 6.25 18.83
N GLY A 143 1.44 6.09 18.72
CA GLY A 143 0.45 7.08 19.16
C GLY A 143 0.22 8.24 18.18
N GLY A 144 0.65 8.10 16.93
CA GLY A 144 0.46 9.06 15.85
C GLY A 144 -0.43 8.52 14.72
N SER A 145 -0.37 9.20 13.59
CA SER A 145 -0.98 8.79 12.33
C SER A 145 -0.24 9.44 11.16
N VAL A 146 -0.37 8.89 9.96
CA VAL A 146 0.16 9.51 8.75
C VAL A 146 -0.50 10.87 8.53
N ALA A 147 0.31 11.90 8.29
CA ALA A 147 -0.16 13.28 8.15
C ALA A 147 -0.36 13.70 6.67
N THR A 148 0.32 13.02 5.75
CA THR A 148 0.23 13.30 4.32
C THR A 148 -1.08 12.80 3.73
N ARG A 149 -1.52 13.42 2.63
CA ARG A 149 -2.76 13.04 1.94
C ARG A 149 -2.50 12.41 0.57
N GLU A 150 -1.26 12.40 0.14
CA GLU A 150 -0.85 11.97 -1.19
C GLU A 150 -1.15 10.49 -1.45
N GLY A 151 -1.03 9.65 -0.42
CA GLY A 151 -1.36 8.23 -0.49
C GLY A 151 -2.85 7.89 -0.44
N LEU A 152 -3.74 8.85 -0.15
CA LEU A 152 -5.18 8.56 -0.01
C LEU A 152 -5.81 8.14 -1.34
N ALA A 153 -5.60 8.91 -2.42
CA ALA A 153 -6.19 8.62 -3.72
C ALA A 153 -5.74 7.26 -4.29
N PRO A 154 -4.42 6.94 -4.35
CA PRO A 154 -3.97 5.63 -4.81
C PRO A 154 -4.48 4.48 -3.92
N SER A 155 -4.62 4.69 -2.62
CA SER A 155 -5.18 3.68 -1.72
C SER A 155 -6.65 3.39 -2.02
N VAL A 156 -7.46 4.43 -2.22
CA VAL A 156 -8.88 4.27 -2.57
C VAL A 156 -9.04 3.66 -3.97
N SER A 157 -8.19 4.05 -4.93
CA SER A 157 -8.14 3.47 -6.27
C SER A 157 -7.84 1.98 -6.21
N HIS A 158 -6.76 1.58 -5.52
CA HIS A 158 -6.38 0.19 -5.34
C HIS A 158 -7.51 -0.65 -4.70
N ILE A 159 -8.10 -0.18 -3.59
CA ILE A 159 -9.22 -0.86 -2.93
C ILE A 159 -10.40 -1.04 -3.89
N SER A 160 -10.72 0.00 -4.68
CA SER A 160 -11.81 -0.03 -5.65
C SER A 160 -11.56 -1.07 -6.75
N ASP A 161 -10.32 -1.17 -7.22
CA ASP A 161 -9.92 -2.13 -8.25
C ASP A 161 -9.93 -3.57 -7.72
N VAL A 162 -9.43 -3.81 -6.49
CA VAL A 162 -9.52 -5.12 -5.82
C VAL A 162 -10.98 -5.54 -5.68
N ARG A 163 -11.84 -4.66 -5.16
CA ARG A 163 -13.28 -4.95 -4.98
C ARG A 163 -13.98 -5.22 -6.32
N THR A 164 -13.60 -4.51 -7.37
CA THR A 164 -14.12 -4.76 -8.72
C THR A 164 -13.67 -6.14 -9.23
N GLY A 165 -12.41 -6.50 -9.04
CA GLY A 165 -11.87 -7.81 -9.41
C GLY A 165 -12.52 -8.98 -8.66
N GLU A 166 -12.95 -8.77 -7.42
CA GLU A 166 -13.72 -9.74 -6.61
C GLU A 166 -15.19 -9.85 -7.04
N GLY A 167 -15.65 -9.03 -7.98
CA GLY A 167 -17.07 -9.00 -8.39
C GLY A 167 -17.98 -8.41 -7.32
N ALA A 168 -17.49 -7.49 -6.50
CA ALA A 168 -18.31 -6.81 -5.50
C ALA A 168 -19.48 -6.06 -6.16
N VAL A 169 -20.57 -5.88 -5.39
CA VAL A 169 -21.72 -5.10 -5.85
C VAL A 169 -21.30 -3.68 -6.24
N PRO A 170 -21.92 -3.10 -7.29
CA PRO A 170 -21.61 -1.74 -7.72
C PRO A 170 -21.70 -0.73 -6.58
N ALA A 171 -20.74 0.19 -6.54
CA ALA A 171 -20.73 1.30 -5.59
C ALA A 171 -20.04 2.52 -6.18
N THR A 172 -20.46 3.70 -5.72
CA THR A 172 -19.79 4.98 -5.96
C THR A 172 -19.17 5.45 -4.66
N ILE A 173 -17.89 5.80 -4.67
CA ILE A 173 -17.11 6.20 -3.49
C ILE A 173 -16.81 7.69 -3.58
N ARG A 174 -17.36 8.49 -2.64
CA ARG A 174 -17.21 9.95 -2.53
C ARG A 174 -16.61 10.30 -1.19
N LEU A 175 -15.31 10.44 -1.14
CA LEU A 175 -14.57 10.72 0.09
C LEU A 175 -14.04 12.14 0.10
N GLY A 176 -13.99 12.74 1.27
CA GLY A 176 -13.66 14.15 1.45
C GLY A 176 -12.30 14.55 0.84
N GLY A 177 -12.34 15.45 -0.17
CA GLY A 177 -11.14 16.00 -0.80
C GLY A 177 -10.48 15.09 -1.85
N LEU A 178 -11.17 14.02 -2.28
CA LEU A 178 -10.76 13.14 -3.38
C LEU A 178 -11.76 13.22 -4.53
N ASP A 179 -11.31 12.81 -5.73
CA ASP A 179 -12.18 12.53 -6.85
C ASP A 179 -13.09 11.33 -6.57
N GLU A 180 -14.13 11.15 -7.37
CA GLU A 180 -15.04 10.01 -7.26
C GLU A 180 -14.37 8.74 -7.79
N PHE A 181 -14.50 7.64 -7.02
CA PHE A 181 -14.09 6.31 -7.43
C PHE A 181 -15.32 5.41 -7.59
N VAL A 182 -15.18 4.35 -8.37
CA VAL A 182 -16.27 3.41 -8.61
C VAL A 182 -15.80 1.96 -8.43
N VAL A 183 -16.71 1.14 -7.91
CA VAL A 183 -16.58 -0.32 -7.84
C VAL A 183 -17.57 -0.92 -8.82
N SER A 184 -17.12 -1.87 -9.65
CA SER A 184 -17.96 -2.60 -10.60
C SER A 184 -18.87 -1.70 -11.47
N GLY A 185 -18.32 -0.55 -11.92
CA GLY A 185 -19.01 0.41 -12.78
C GLY A 185 -19.89 1.43 -12.05
N GLY A 186 -20.19 1.28 -10.79
CA GLY A 186 -20.92 2.23 -9.96
C GLY A 186 -22.43 2.34 -10.20
N ASP A 187 -22.92 2.00 -11.39
CA ASP A 187 -24.31 2.18 -11.79
C ASP A 187 -25.30 1.37 -10.94
N GLY A 188 -26.29 2.06 -10.39
CA GLY A 188 -27.33 1.45 -9.56
C GLY A 188 -26.85 0.97 -8.18
N GLY A 189 -25.59 1.23 -7.84
CA GLY A 189 -25.00 0.85 -6.58
C GLY A 189 -25.22 1.84 -5.45
N ARG A 190 -24.74 1.48 -4.26
CA ARG A 190 -24.76 2.39 -3.10
C ARG A 190 -23.71 3.49 -3.26
N VAL A 191 -23.96 4.64 -2.63
CA VAL A 191 -22.95 5.68 -2.45
C VAL A 191 -22.27 5.47 -1.08
N ILE A 192 -20.93 5.45 -1.07
CA ILE A 192 -20.12 5.40 0.15
C ILE A 192 -19.48 6.79 0.32
N GLU A 193 -19.79 7.44 1.44
CA GLU A 193 -19.29 8.78 1.75
C GLU A 193 -18.55 8.79 3.08
N GLY A 194 -17.61 9.72 3.26
CA GLY A 194 -16.93 9.89 4.53
C GLY A 194 -15.49 10.37 4.44
N ASP A 195 -14.74 10.11 5.49
CA ASP A 195 -13.30 10.37 5.56
C ASP A 195 -12.52 9.30 4.78
N PRO A 196 -11.57 9.69 3.91
CA PRO A 196 -10.83 8.73 3.08
C PRO A 196 -9.93 7.81 3.90
N MET A 197 -9.28 8.30 4.97
CA MET A 197 -8.43 7.45 5.79
C MET A 197 -9.27 6.44 6.57
N GLN A 198 -10.43 6.85 7.09
CA GLN A 198 -11.37 5.93 7.74
C GLN A 198 -11.85 4.85 6.76
N PHE A 199 -12.14 5.20 5.50
CA PHE A 199 -12.49 4.23 4.46
C PHE A 199 -11.36 3.22 4.21
N ILE A 200 -10.10 3.68 4.10
CA ILE A 200 -8.94 2.81 3.94
C ILE A 200 -8.80 1.84 5.12
N LEU A 201 -8.90 2.35 6.35
CA LEU A 201 -8.76 1.53 7.56
C LEU A 201 -9.85 0.46 7.69
N VAL A 202 -11.11 0.78 7.40
CA VAL A 202 -12.18 -0.22 7.43
C VAL A 202 -12.08 -1.22 6.29
N SER A 203 -11.62 -0.78 5.11
CA SER A 203 -11.44 -1.65 3.94
C SER A 203 -10.24 -2.59 4.05
N THR A 204 -9.39 -2.38 5.02
CA THR A 204 -8.19 -3.20 5.29
C THR A 204 -8.23 -3.90 6.64
N GLY A 205 -9.40 -3.91 7.29
CA GLY A 205 -9.64 -4.60 8.57
C GLY A 205 -8.99 -3.93 9.78
N ARG A 206 -8.54 -2.66 9.66
CA ARG A 206 -7.87 -1.90 10.74
C ARG A 206 -8.83 -1.09 11.59
N ALA A 207 -10.08 -0.96 11.15
CA ALA A 207 -11.15 -0.30 11.91
C ALA A 207 -12.49 -1.01 11.68
N ASP A 208 -13.45 -0.77 12.60
CA ASP A 208 -14.80 -1.32 12.50
C ASP A 208 -15.57 -0.65 11.34
N PRO A 209 -16.00 -1.42 10.31
CA PRO A 209 -16.73 -0.89 9.18
C PRO A 209 -18.12 -0.32 9.54
N ALA A 210 -18.70 -0.72 10.68
CA ALA A 210 -20.01 -0.23 11.13
C ALA A 210 -20.03 1.30 11.31
N GLY A 211 -18.89 1.91 11.67
CA GLY A 211 -18.75 3.37 11.79
C GLY A 211 -19.00 4.13 10.48
N MET A 212 -18.86 3.47 9.32
CA MET A 212 -19.19 4.00 7.99
C MET A 212 -20.49 3.39 7.40
N GLY A 213 -21.26 2.65 8.20
CA GLY A 213 -22.45 1.94 7.72
C GLY A 213 -22.09 0.83 6.70
N LEU A 214 -20.87 0.28 6.77
CA LEU A 214 -20.38 -0.79 5.93
C LEU A 214 -20.42 -2.12 6.70
N GLY A 215 -20.47 -3.23 5.97
CA GLY A 215 -20.35 -4.58 6.55
C GLY A 215 -18.91 -5.12 6.42
N PRO A 216 -18.64 -6.28 7.05
CA PRO A 216 -17.30 -6.90 7.04
C PRO A 216 -16.82 -7.30 5.64
N GLU A 217 -17.72 -7.38 4.68
CA GLU A 217 -17.42 -7.67 3.28
C GLU A 217 -16.55 -6.62 2.61
N ILE A 218 -16.41 -5.40 3.19
CA ILE A 218 -15.57 -4.35 2.64
C ILE A 218 -14.07 -4.68 2.75
N ASN A 219 -13.67 -5.51 3.73
CA ASN A 219 -12.28 -5.86 3.95
C ASN A 219 -11.72 -6.68 2.78
N ILE A 220 -10.65 -6.17 2.15
CA ILE A 220 -9.96 -6.79 0.99
C ILE A 220 -8.98 -7.90 1.37
N TYR A 221 -8.73 -8.15 2.66
CA TYR A 221 -7.79 -9.17 3.18
C TYR A 221 -8.49 -10.36 3.87
N ARG A 222 -9.72 -10.68 3.53
CA ARG A 222 -10.47 -11.83 4.10
C ARG A 222 -10.30 -13.09 3.24
#